data_a97390f86d082144cc0ecff84a2b6e80
#
_entry.id   a97390f86d082144cc0ecff84a2b6e80
#
_cell.length_a   1.000
_cell.length_b   1.000
_cell.length_c   1.000
_cell.angle_alpha   90.00
_cell.angle_beta   90.00
_cell.angle_gamma   90.00
#
_symmetry.space_group_name_H-M   'P 1'
#
loop_
_entity.id
_entity.type
_entity.pdbx_description
1 polymer ?
#
loop_
_entity_poly.entity_id
_entity_poly.type
_entity_poly.pdbx_seq_one_letter_code
_entity_poly.pdbx_strand_id
1 'polypeptide(L)'
;KRGTLGTAQNIMITTISGNIEGRLRINSDDTLQFEDRDASGGTSDGRRQTTAKLRDTTNWYHIMLVLDSTQANEADRAKIYINGEQVTAFAATRSIAQNYSFSFNRSSAVNYIGNMSGSSEFFDGYLAEINFIDGIALDASYFGYTEFQTGIWRPKRYEGSYNNNGFHLEFKDNTNNAAMGRDTSGQGNDFTVENIASSHDNVPDSPTNNFATFNTQAGYGGNGQTFDNGNLRSIAGGSGNGGAPINFGLSSGKWYVEMLIEYNGNGVQTGLSGQKADYDSFPVNDGIYSGASGEVVNNGTNTYPSTPSFTFSDGDIIGLALDIPGGTIKWYKNNTLGYTRNLSD
;
A
#
# COMPACT_ATOMS: atom_id res chain seq x y z
N LYS A 1 0.26 -2.84 1.63
CA LYS A 1 -0.37 -1.50 1.70
C LYS A 1 -1.51 -1.55 2.69
N ARG A 2 -1.65 -0.54 3.54
CA ARG A 2 -2.71 -0.45 4.56
C ARG A 2 -4.01 0.10 3.96
N GLY A 3 -5.15 -0.41 4.46
CA GLY A 3 -6.46 0.20 4.31
C GLY A 3 -6.85 0.96 5.57
N THR A 4 -7.64 0.35 6.45
CA THR A 4 -8.10 0.97 7.70
C THR A 4 -7.01 1.02 8.77
N LEU A 5 -6.95 2.12 9.51
CA LEU A 5 -6.08 2.32 10.67
C LEU A 5 -6.84 2.06 11.98
N GLY A 6 -6.09 1.87 13.07
CA GLY A 6 -6.66 1.75 14.40
C GLY A 6 -7.33 0.41 14.73
N THR A 7 -7.17 -0.60 13.88
CA THR A 7 -7.70 -1.97 14.07
C THR A 7 -6.59 -3.01 14.07
N ALA A 8 -6.75 -4.08 14.84
CA ALA A 8 -5.82 -5.19 14.84
C ALA A 8 -6.03 -6.04 13.57
N GLN A 9 -4.93 -6.35 12.85
CA GLN A 9 -4.97 -7.02 11.55
C GLN A 9 -3.80 -8.00 11.43
N ASN A 10 -4.06 -9.25 11.09
CA ASN A 10 -3.01 -10.24 10.90
C ASN A 10 -2.49 -10.22 9.45
N ILE A 11 -1.17 -10.20 9.31
CA ILE A 11 -0.49 -10.42 8.03
C ILE A 11 -0.32 -11.92 7.82
N MET A 12 0.28 -12.60 8.79
CA MET A 12 0.46 -14.06 8.79
C MET A 12 0.31 -14.60 10.20
N ILE A 13 -0.33 -15.74 10.32
CA ILE A 13 -0.52 -16.44 11.59
C ILE A 13 -0.37 -17.95 11.40
N THR A 14 0.19 -18.59 12.40
CA THR A 14 0.27 -20.05 12.47
C THR A 14 -0.49 -20.53 13.69
N THR A 15 -1.32 -21.55 13.52
CA THR A 15 -2.08 -22.14 14.61
C THR A 15 -1.82 -23.66 14.69
N ILE A 16 -1.77 -24.18 15.93
CA ILE A 16 -1.74 -25.61 16.21
C ILE A 16 -2.95 -25.94 17.08
N SER A 17 -3.78 -26.91 16.64
CA SER A 17 -5.00 -27.30 17.36
C SER A 17 -5.95 -26.14 17.69
N GLY A 18 -5.98 -25.12 16.83
CA GLY A 18 -6.83 -23.93 17.01
C GLY A 18 -6.27 -22.85 17.95
N ASN A 19 -5.12 -23.08 18.57
CA ASN A 19 -4.42 -22.07 19.35
C ASN A 19 -3.50 -21.22 18.46
N ILE A 20 -3.31 -19.95 18.84
CA ILE A 20 -2.36 -19.07 18.18
C ILE A 20 -0.98 -19.38 18.74
N GLU A 21 -0.07 -19.78 17.85
CA GLU A 21 1.29 -20.12 18.21
C GLU A 21 2.28 -19.07 17.71
N GLY A 22 2.21 -18.66 16.44
CA GLY A 22 3.05 -17.62 15.87
C GLY A 22 2.26 -16.62 15.04
N ARG A 23 2.60 -15.34 15.12
CA ARG A 23 1.92 -14.30 14.31
C ARG A 23 2.80 -13.11 14.00
N LEU A 24 2.60 -12.57 12.81
CA LEU A 24 3.02 -11.25 12.38
C LEU A 24 1.77 -10.42 12.11
N ARG A 25 1.58 -9.34 12.86
CA ARG A 25 0.37 -8.51 12.78
C ARG A 25 0.64 -7.04 12.94
N ILE A 26 -0.34 -6.23 12.58
CA ILE A 26 -0.45 -4.84 12.94
C ILE A 26 -1.46 -4.72 14.09
N ASN A 27 -1.04 -4.07 15.17
CA ASN A 27 -1.89 -3.86 16.34
C ASN A 27 -2.90 -2.71 16.11
N SER A 28 -3.89 -2.59 16.99
CA SER A 28 -4.86 -1.47 16.95
C SER A 28 -4.26 -0.09 17.19
N ASP A 29 -3.01 0.00 17.66
CA ASP A 29 -2.25 1.25 17.77
C ASP A 29 -1.34 1.52 16.55
N ASP A 30 -1.50 0.74 15.47
CA ASP A 30 -0.77 0.75 14.20
C ASP A 30 0.71 0.33 14.29
N THR A 31 1.15 -0.24 15.41
CA THR A 31 2.49 -0.82 15.53
C THR A 31 2.55 -2.21 14.89
N LEU A 32 3.71 -2.58 14.33
CA LEU A 32 3.96 -3.94 13.84
C LEU A 32 4.44 -4.82 14.99
N GLN A 33 3.88 -6.02 15.11
CA GLN A 33 4.24 -6.98 16.13
C GLN A 33 4.50 -8.37 15.54
N PHE A 34 5.64 -8.94 15.86
CA PHE A 34 5.90 -10.37 15.87
C PHE A 34 5.65 -10.92 17.27
N GLU A 35 4.97 -12.05 17.36
CA GLU A 35 4.79 -12.82 18.61
C GLU A 35 4.81 -14.31 18.29
N ASP A 36 5.49 -15.07 19.13
CA ASP A 36 5.51 -16.54 19.09
C ASP A 36 5.24 -17.11 20.48
N ARG A 37 4.56 -18.23 20.54
CA ARG A 37 4.21 -18.93 21.78
C ARG A 37 4.54 -20.41 21.62
N ASP A 38 4.95 -21.06 22.68
CA ASP A 38 5.06 -22.50 22.67
C ASP A 38 3.68 -23.18 22.65
N ALA A 39 3.64 -24.42 22.18
CA ALA A 39 2.42 -25.23 22.07
C ALA A 39 1.73 -25.52 23.41
N SER A 40 2.29 -25.11 24.54
CA SER A 40 1.72 -25.33 25.88
C SER A 40 0.63 -24.32 26.25
N GLY A 41 0.36 -23.34 25.37
CA GLY A 41 -0.68 -22.31 25.59
C GLY A 41 -0.32 -21.28 26.67
N GLY A 42 0.97 -21.18 27.01
CA GLY A 42 1.49 -20.28 27.99
C GLY A 42 1.59 -18.82 27.55
N THR A 43 2.41 -18.07 28.22
CA THR A 43 2.80 -16.72 27.85
C THR A 43 3.64 -16.77 26.59
N SER A 44 3.62 -15.70 25.75
CA SER A 44 4.47 -15.65 24.55
C SER A 44 5.94 -15.86 24.88
N ASP A 45 6.63 -16.73 24.16
CA ASP A 45 8.04 -17.04 24.34
C ASP A 45 8.95 -16.15 23.47
N GLY A 46 8.36 -15.34 22.61
CA GLY A 46 9.07 -14.35 21.82
C GLY A 46 8.16 -13.19 21.41
N ARG A 47 8.66 -11.96 21.51
CA ARG A 47 7.94 -10.77 21.03
C ARG A 47 8.89 -9.68 20.55
N ARG A 48 8.50 -9.04 19.46
CA ARG A 48 9.07 -7.77 19.00
C ARG A 48 7.90 -6.88 18.53
N GLN A 49 7.63 -5.81 19.27
CA GLN A 49 6.63 -4.81 18.87
C GLN A 49 7.35 -3.48 18.60
N THR A 50 7.16 -2.93 17.40
CA THR A 50 7.82 -1.68 16.99
C THR A 50 7.31 -0.48 17.78
N THR A 51 8.15 0.56 17.96
CA THR A 51 7.69 1.89 18.36
C THR A 51 7.10 2.66 17.17
N ALA A 52 7.63 2.41 15.97
CA ALA A 52 7.14 3.00 14.74
C ALA A 52 5.73 2.48 14.41
N LYS A 53 4.90 3.38 13.90
CA LYS A 53 3.51 3.12 13.50
C LYS A 53 3.39 3.14 11.99
N LEU A 54 2.73 2.13 11.41
CA LEU A 54 2.50 2.01 9.97
C LEU A 54 1.18 2.71 9.60
N ARG A 55 1.20 4.03 9.43
CA ARG A 55 -0.01 4.85 9.21
C ARG A 55 -0.20 5.37 7.79
N ASP A 56 0.76 5.16 6.91
CA ASP A 56 0.61 5.50 5.51
C ASP A 56 -0.28 4.47 4.81
N THR A 57 -1.46 4.90 4.35
CA THR A 57 -2.40 4.06 3.60
C THR A 57 -2.20 4.17 2.09
N THR A 58 -1.30 5.03 1.64
CA THR A 58 -1.09 5.32 0.22
C THR A 58 0.06 4.54 -0.39
N ASN A 59 1.11 4.31 0.39
CA ASN A 59 2.32 3.63 -0.10
C ASN A 59 2.40 2.17 0.36
N TRP A 60 3.19 1.40 -0.38
CA TRP A 60 3.55 0.05 -0.01
C TRP A 60 4.62 0.05 1.07
N TYR A 61 4.46 -0.83 2.06
CA TYR A 61 5.50 -1.18 3.02
C TYR A 61 6.13 -2.51 2.63
N HIS A 62 7.44 -2.57 2.53
CA HIS A 62 8.15 -3.83 2.58
C HIS A 62 8.34 -4.22 4.05
N ILE A 63 7.81 -5.37 4.43
CA ILE A 63 7.93 -5.90 5.79
C ILE A 63 8.65 -7.24 5.72
N MET A 64 9.71 -7.40 6.49
CA MET A 64 10.45 -8.66 6.58
C MET A 64 10.66 -9.05 8.04
N LEU A 65 10.37 -10.31 8.35
CA LEU A 65 10.64 -10.95 9.63
C LEU A 65 11.72 -12.03 9.41
N VAL A 66 12.79 -11.96 10.15
CA VAL A 66 13.87 -12.96 10.14
C VAL A 66 13.92 -13.65 11.50
N LEU A 67 13.79 -14.96 11.49
CA LEU A 67 13.83 -15.81 12.69
C LEU A 67 15.01 -16.79 12.61
N ASP A 68 15.97 -16.64 13.51
CA ASP A 68 17.13 -17.53 13.64
C ASP A 68 17.52 -17.68 15.11
N SER A 69 16.92 -18.66 15.77
CA SER A 69 17.14 -18.92 17.21
C SER A 69 18.54 -19.48 17.54
N THR A 70 19.33 -19.87 16.54
CA THR A 70 20.70 -20.39 16.77
C THR A 70 21.69 -19.30 17.17
N GLN A 71 21.33 -18.03 16.91
CA GLN A 71 22.20 -16.89 17.20
C GLN A 71 22.56 -16.80 18.70
N ALA A 72 23.83 -16.53 18.97
CA ALA A 72 24.33 -16.36 20.33
C ALA A 72 23.72 -15.13 21.01
N ASN A 73 23.64 -14.02 20.28
CA ASN A 73 23.02 -12.79 20.76
C ASN A 73 21.48 -12.88 20.62
N GLU A 74 20.76 -12.63 21.69
CA GLU A 74 19.28 -12.71 21.74
C GLU A 74 18.62 -11.75 20.76
N ALA A 75 19.15 -10.53 20.61
CA ALA A 75 18.60 -9.53 19.69
C ALA A 75 18.65 -9.98 18.21
N ASP A 76 19.52 -10.91 17.87
CA ASP A 76 19.67 -11.44 16.51
C ASP A 76 18.75 -12.63 16.21
N ARG A 77 18.05 -13.18 17.22
CA ARG A 77 17.16 -14.35 17.05
C ARG A 77 15.82 -14.02 16.39
N ALA A 78 15.40 -12.76 16.47
CA ALA A 78 14.24 -12.27 15.70
C ALA A 78 14.48 -10.80 15.32
N LYS A 79 14.52 -10.53 14.02
CA LYS A 79 14.72 -9.20 13.45
C LYS A 79 13.53 -8.81 12.59
N ILE A 80 13.15 -7.56 12.64
CA ILE A 80 12.12 -6.96 11.78
C ILE A 80 12.82 -5.92 10.91
N TYR A 81 12.48 -5.90 9.63
CA TYR A 81 12.88 -4.87 8.69
C TYR A 81 11.63 -4.20 8.11
N ILE A 82 11.67 -2.89 7.95
CA ILE A 82 10.66 -2.09 7.28
C ILE A 82 11.36 -1.27 6.20
N ASN A 83 10.92 -1.44 4.95
CA ASN A 83 11.51 -0.77 3.78
C ASN A 83 13.05 -0.92 3.72
N GLY A 84 13.53 -2.13 3.98
CA GLY A 84 14.95 -2.47 3.94
C GLY A 84 15.76 -2.10 5.18
N GLU A 85 15.21 -1.31 6.10
CA GLU A 85 15.89 -0.89 7.32
C GLU A 85 15.52 -1.77 8.51
N GLN A 86 16.52 -2.22 9.26
CA GLN A 86 16.30 -3.01 10.46
C GLN A 86 15.70 -2.15 11.58
N VAL A 87 14.60 -2.62 12.15
CA VAL A 87 14.00 -2.00 13.34
C VAL A 87 14.87 -2.29 14.57
N THR A 88 15.30 -1.25 15.25
CA THR A 88 16.11 -1.33 16.49
C THR A 88 15.35 -0.82 17.71
N ALA A 89 14.26 -0.07 17.53
CA ALA A 89 13.46 0.48 18.61
C ALA A 89 12.15 -0.30 18.78
N PHE A 90 11.96 -0.90 19.94
CA PHE A 90 10.80 -1.70 20.28
C PHE A 90 10.05 -1.12 21.50
N ALA A 91 8.73 -1.04 21.39
CA ALA A 91 7.83 -0.66 22.48
C ALA A 91 7.65 -1.81 23.49
N ALA A 92 7.70 -3.05 22.99
CA ALA A 92 7.66 -4.24 23.83
C ALA A 92 8.51 -5.37 23.21
N THR A 93 9.24 -6.06 24.06
CA THR A 93 10.03 -7.24 23.72
C THR A 93 9.77 -8.38 24.68
N ARG A 94 9.96 -9.61 24.23
CA ARG A 94 10.08 -10.81 25.06
C ARG A 94 11.25 -11.62 24.54
N SER A 95 12.08 -12.11 25.46
CA SER A 95 13.26 -12.88 25.12
C SER A 95 12.92 -14.19 24.44
N ILE A 96 13.72 -14.54 23.46
CA ILE A 96 13.65 -15.81 22.73
C ILE A 96 14.82 -16.64 23.19
N ALA A 97 14.58 -17.88 23.64
CA ALA A 97 15.66 -18.79 24.03
C ALA A 97 16.55 -19.16 22.84
N GLN A 98 17.83 -19.42 23.09
CA GLN A 98 18.68 -19.99 22.04
C GLN A 98 18.18 -21.39 21.66
N ASN A 99 18.21 -21.70 20.37
CA ASN A 99 17.66 -22.94 19.79
C ASN A 99 16.16 -23.14 20.05
N TYR A 100 15.42 -22.06 20.27
CA TYR A 100 13.95 -22.09 20.34
C TYR A 100 13.37 -22.54 19.02
N SER A 101 12.37 -23.42 19.06
CA SER A 101 11.65 -23.87 17.87
C SER A 101 10.45 -22.99 17.61
N PHE A 102 10.57 -22.07 16.65
CA PHE A 102 9.48 -21.20 16.25
C PHE A 102 8.27 -21.99 15.73
N SER A 103 7.09 -21.40 15.89
CA SER A 103 5.82 -22.01 15.51
C SER A 103 5.52 -21.86 14.02
N PHE A 104 6.09 -20.83 13.36
CA PHE A 104 5.89 -20.64 11.94
C PHE A 104 6.31 -21.86 11.13
N ASN A 105 5.37 -22.31 10.27
CA ASN A 105 5.56 -23.45 9.38
C ASN A 105 5.94 -24.77 10.06
N ARG A 106 5.56 -24.92 11.31
CA ARG A 106 5.78 -26.17 12.06
C ARG A 106 4.91 -27.30 11.47
N SER A 107 5.42 -28.52 11.49
CA SER A 107 4.66 -29.74 11.17
C SER A 107 3.34 -29.77 11.96
N SER A 108 2.24 -30.07 11.31
CA SER A 108 0.86 -30.09 11.84
C SER A 108 0.26 -28.70 12.14
N ALA A 109 0.95 -27.62 11.82
CA ALA A 109 0.42 -26.28 11.93
C ALA A 109 -0.38 -25.89 10.69
N VAL A 110 -1.40 -25.03 10.88
CA VAL A 110 -2.12 -24.38 9.80
C VAL A 110 -1.67 -22.94 9.72
N ASN A 111 -1.27 -22.52 8.52
CA ASN A 111 -0.85 -21.15 8.25
C ASN A 111 -2.00 -20.39 7.59
N TYR A 112 -2.26 -19.18 8.09
CA TYR A 112 -3.24 -18.26 7.51
C TYR A 112 -2.53 -16.96 7.11
N ILE A 113 -2.96 -16.37 6.03
CA ILE A 113 -2.53 -15.06 5.54
C ILE A 113 -3.74 -14.14 5.49
N GLY A 114 -3.62 -12.94 6.06
CA GLY A 114 -4.67 -11.93 6.02
C GLY A 114 -5.81 -12.10 7.02
N ASN A 115 -5.76 -13.10 7.92
CA ASN A 115 -6.81 -13.27 8.92
C ASN A 115 -6.32 -14.02 10.18
N MET A 116 -7.19 -14.17 11.17
CA MET A 116 -6.97 -15.03 12.33
C MET A 116 -7.88 -16.28 12.22
N SER A 117 -7.33 -17.38 11.73
CA SER A 117 -8.01 -18.68 11.60
C SER A 117 -9.42 -18.61 10.96
N GLY A 118 -9.57 -17.75 9.95
CA GLY A 118 -10.83 -17.62 9.19
C GLY A 118 -11.96 -16.84 9.87
N SER A 119 -11.74 -16.24 11.06
CA SER A 119 -12.86 -15.71 11.85
C SER A 119 -12.74 -14.25 12.30
N SER A 120 -11.54 -13.67 12.40
CA SER A 120 -11.36 -12.30 12.92
C SER A 120 -10.01 -11.70 12.55
N GLU A 121 -9.79 -10.45 12.95
CA GLU A 121 -8.57 -9.68 12.70
C GLU A 121 -8.14 -9.74 11.22
N PHE A 122 -9.12 -9.63 10.32
CA PHE A 122 -8.86 -9.61 8.88
C PHE A 122 -7.94 -8.45 8.51
N PHE A 123 -7.00 -8.73 7.62
CA PHE A 123 -6.17 -7.69 7.04
C PHE A 123 -7.01 -6.86 6.08
N ASP A 124 -7.15 -5.59 6.37
CA ASP A 124 -7.79 -4.61 5.50
C ASP A 124 -6.70 -3.81 4.78
N GLY A 125 -6.59 -4.05 3.49
CA GLY A 125 -5.55 -3.49 2.64
C GLY A 125 -5.14 -4.44 1.52
N TYR A 126 -3.91 -4.28 1.05
CA TYR A 126 -3.40 -5.05 -0.09
C TYR A 126 -2.10 -5.75 0.30
N LEU A 127 -1.97 -7.00 -0.13
CA LEU A 127 -0.79 -7.83 0.01
C LEU A 127 -0.22 -8.15 -1.37
N ALA A 128 1.09 -8.19 -1.49
CA ALA A 128 1.79 -8.50 -2.72
C ALA A 128 3.12 -9.19 -2.40
N GLU A 129 3.56 -10.08 -3.26
CA GLU A 129 4.90 -10.66 -3.21
C GLU A 129 5.27 -11.25 -1.85
N ILE A 130 4.46 -12.17 -1.32
CA ILE A 130 4.77 -12.83 -0.04
C ILE A 130 5.78 -13.95 -0.29
N ASN A 131 6.96 -13.78 0.27
CA ASN A 131 8.04 -14.77 0.22
C ASN A 131 8.22 -15.39 1.61
N PHE A 132 8.15 -16.70 1.71
CA PHE A 132 8.53 -17.47 2.91
C PHE A 132 9.72 -18.36 2.56
N ILE A 133 10.85 -18.10 3.19
CA ILE A 133 12.09 -18.85 2.94
C ILE A 133 12.31 -19.78 4.13
N ASP A 134 12.35 -21.08 3.87
CA ASP A 134 12.51 -22.10 4.92
C ASP A 134 14.00 -22.40 5.16
N GLY A 135 14.40 -22.35 6.44
CA GLY A 135 15.72 -22.79 6.90
C GLY A 135 16.91 -21.89 6.55
N ILE A 136 16.66 -20.70 5.99
CA ILE A 136 17.72 -19.73 5.66
C ILE A 136 17.34 -18.35 6.22
N ALA A 137 18.18 -17.78 7.06
CA ALA A 137 18.05 -16.40 7.51
C ALA A 137 18.75 -15.45 6.52
N LEU A 138 17.97 -14.63 5.84
CA LEU A 138 18.44 -13.66 4.84
C LEU A 138 18.30 -12.24 5.39
N ASP A 139 18.97 -11.29 4.76
CA ASP A 139 18.76 -9.86 5.00
C ASP A 139 17.89 -9.23 3.91
N ALA A 140 17.47 -7.97 4.13
CA ALA A 140 16.54 -7.29 3.24
C ALA A 140 17.09 -7.09 1.82
N SER A 141 18.42 -7.07 1.63
CA SER A 141 19.03 -6.85 0.31
C SER A 141 18.74 -7.96 -0.70
N TYR A 142 18.28 -9.13 -0.23
CA TYR A 142 17.83 -10.21 -1.11
C TYR A 142 16.48 -9.90 -1.78
N PHE A 143 15.66 -9.02 -1.19
CA PHE A 143 14.29 -8.72 -1.63
C PHE A 143 14.11 -7.31 -2.17
N GLY A 144 15.14 -6.48 -2.14
CA GLY A 144 15.09 -5.13 -2.66
C GLY A 144 16.39 -4.36 -2.47
N TYR A 145 16.33 -3.07 -2.78
CA TYR A 145 17.44 -2.13 -2.61
C TYR A 145 16.90 -0.71 -2.41
N THR A 146 17.68 0.13 -1.75
CA THR A 146 17.39 1.56 -1.68
C THR A 146 17.94 2.25 -2.92
N GLU A 147 17.07 2.89 -3.68
CA GLU A 147 17.42 3.65 -4.86
C GLU A 147 18.25 4.87 -4.47
N PHE A 148 19.48 4.96 -4.96
CA PHE A 148 20.45 5.99 -4.54
C PHE A 148 19.94 7.42 -4.76
N GLN A 149 19.22 7.69 -5.86
CA GLN A 149 18.79 9.04 -6.22
C GLN A 149 17.60 9.54 -5.39
N THR A 150 16.70 8.64 -4.99
CA THR A 150 15.45 9.00 -4.33
C THR A 150 15.41 8.61 -2.85
N GLY A 151 16.31 7.72 -2.41
CA GLY A 151 16.27 7.12 -1.07
C GLY A 151 15.09 6.16 -0.86
N ILE A 152 14.33 5.85 -1.91
CA ILE A 152 13.16 4.98 -1.83
C ILE A 152 13.57 3.53 -1.93
N TRP A 153 13.00 2.68 -1.07
CA TRP A 153 13.15 1.23 -1.17
C TRP A 153 12.42 0.70 -2.39
N ARG A 154 13.15 -0.06 -3.24
CA ARG A 154 12.62 -0.72 -4.43
C ARG A 154 12.67 -2.23 -4.25
N PRO A 155 11.56 -2.93 -4.47
CA PRO A 155 11.55 -4.39 -4.41
C PRO A 155 12.34 -4.98 -5.60
N LYS A 156 12.91 -6.15 -5.37
CA LYS A 156 13.44 -7.03 -6.42
C LYS A 156 12.98 -8.47 -6.18
N ARG A 157 12.88 -9.22 -7.25
CA ARG A 157 12.53 -10.64 -7.16
C ARG A 157 13.62 -11.41 -6.40
N TYR A 158 13.19 -12.29 -5.50
CA TYR A 158 14.09 -13.26 -4.88
C TYR A 158 14.40 -14.38 -5.87
N GLU A 159 15.70 -14.68 -6.05
CA GLU A 159 16.20 -15.68 -7.01
C GLU A 159 16.85 -16.89 -6.32
N GLY A 160 16.80 -16.95 -5.00
CA GLY A 160 17.38 -18.03 -4.21
C GLY A 160 16.44 -19.23 -4.07
N SER A 161 16.86 -20.20 -3.26
CA SER A 161 16.05 -21.39 -2.93
C SER A 161 15.00 -21.06 -1.88
N TYR A 162 13.77 -21.51 -2.08
CA TYR A 162 12.71 -21.47 -1.09
C TYR A 162 12.74 -22.66 -0.12
N ASN A 163 13.46 -23.73 -0.47
CA ASN A 163 13.46 -25.02 0.20
C ASN A 163 12.07 -25.67 0.29
N ASN A 164 11.96 -26.86 0.90
CA ASN A 164 10.77 -27.69 0.76
C ASN A 164 9.48 -27.08 1.34
N ASN A 165 9.59 -26.30 2.43
CA ASN A 165 8.43 -25.72 3.10
C ASN A 165 8.28 -24.21 2.79
N GLY A 166 9.12 -23.66 1.94
CA GLY A 166 9.01 -22.27 1.51
C GLY A 166 7.94 -22.10 0.43
N PHE A 167 7.50 -20.86 0.23
CA PHE A 167 6.51 -20.52 -0.79
C PHE A 167 6.68 -19.07 -1.27
N HIS A 168 6.13 -18.80 -2.45
CA HIS A 168 6.01 -17.46 -3.02
C HIS A 168 4.61 -17.21 -3.55
N LEU A 169 3.90 -16.24 -3.00
CA LEU A 169 2.58 -15.83 -3.45
C LEU A 169 2.68 -14.50 -4.17
N GLU A 170 2.59 -14.52 -5.48
CA GLU A 170 2.60 -13.31 -6.32
C GLU A 170 1.23 -12.60 -6.36
N PHE A 171 0.12 -13.33 -6.14
CA PHE A 171 -1.27 -12.86 -6.31
C PHE A 171 -1.58 -12.31 -7.70
N LYS A 172 -0.79 -12.64 -8.69
CA LYS A 172 -0.85 -12.07 -10.04
C LYS A 172 -1.84 -12.78 -10.96
N ASP A 173 -1.98 -14.09 -10.78
CA ASP A 173 -2.86 -14.91 -11.62
C ASP A 173 -4.30 -14.78 -11.15
N ASN A 174 -5.08 -13.97 -11.87
CA ASN A 174 -6.50 -13.71 -11.59
C ASN A 174 -7.46 -14.48 -12.52
N THR A 175 -7.00 -15.54 -13.15
CA THR A 175 -7.83 -16.37 -14.04
C THR A 175 -8.99 -17.05 -13.30
N ASN A 176 -8.80 -17.35 -12.02
CA ASN A 176 -9.83 -17.82 -11.10
C ASN A 176 -9.38 -17.60 -9.64
N ASN A 177 -10.28 -17.76 -8.68
CA ASN A 177 -9.96 -17.49 -7.26
C ASN A 177 -8.83 -18.39 -6.72
N ALA A 178 -8.79 -19.66 -7.08
CA ALA A 178 -7.76 -20.58 -6.61
C ALA A 178 -6.35 -20.21 -7.12
N ALA A 179 -6.26 -19.63 -8.32
CA ALA A 179 -5.01 -19.21 -8.91
C ALA A 179 -4.32 -18.08 -8.11
N MET A 180 -5.09 -17.28 -7.38
CA MET A 180 -4.54 -16.22 -6.52
C MET A 180 -3.77 -16.79 -5.31
N GLY A 181 -4.08 -18.00 -4.85
CA GLY A 181 -3.36 -18.67 -3.75
C GLY A 181 -2.22 -19.56 -4.19
N ARG A 182 -1.86 -19.54 -5.48
CA ARG A 182 -0.85 -20.42 -6.03
C ARG A 182 0.56 -20.08 -5.58
N ASP A 183 1.29 -21.09 -5.14
CA ASP A 183 2.72 -21.00 -4.88
C ASP A 183 3.52 -21.00 -6.18
N THR A 184 4.24 -19.93 -6.45
CA THR A 184 5.09 -19.76 -7.63
C THR A 184 6.58 -20.05 -7.36
N SER A 185 6.93 -20.49 -6.15
CA SER A 185 8.29 -20.86 -5.77
C SER A 185 8.79 -22.16 -6.43
N GLY A 186 7.86 -22.97 -6.93
CA GLY A 186 8.13 -24.32 -7.46
C GLY A 186 8.09 -25.43 -6.40
N GLN A 187 7.76 -25.11 -5.13
CA GLN A 187 7.65 -26.11 -4.05
C GLN A 187 6.26 -26.74 -3.97
N GLY A 188 5.24 -26.06 -4.53
CA GLY A 188 3.86 -26.56 -4.55
C GLY A 188 3.10 -26.39 -3.24
N ASN A 189 3.49 -25.43 -2.41
CA ASN A 189 2.84 -25.10 -1.15
C ASN A 189 1.71 -24.08 -1.37
N ASP A 190 0.70 -24.47 -2.16
CA ASP A 190 -0.44 -23.62 -2.50
C ASP A 190 -1.33 -23.32 -1.28
N PHE A 191 -1.93 -22.13 -1.28
CA PHE A 191 -2.91 -21.69 -0.28
C PHE A 191 -4.33 -21.81 -0.81
N THR A 192 -5.24 -22.32 0.04
CA THR A 192 -6.68 -22.24 -0.25
C THR A 192 -7.16 -20.80 -0.07
N VAL A 193 -7.79 -20.25 -1.10
CA VAL A 193 -8.30 -18.88 -1.11
C VAL A 193 -9.73 -18.86 -0.56
N GLU A 194 -9.99 -18.01 0.43
CA GLU A 194 -11.30 -17.83 1.04
C GLU A 194 -11.70 -16.34 1.00
N ASN A 195 -12.92 -16.07 0.55
CA ASN A 195 -13.52 -14.74 0.49
C ASN A 195 -12.72 -13.69 -0.33
N ILE A 196 -11.95 -14.15 -1.31
CA ILE A 196 -11.27 -13.30 -2.30
C ILE A 196 -11.81 -13.67 -3.69
N ALA A 197 -12.18 -12.68 -4.46
CA ALA A 197 -12.67 -12.87 -5.82
C ALA A 197 -11.68 -12.30 -6.84
N SER A 198 -11.15 -13.15 -7.70
CA SER A 198 -10.17 -12.79 -8.73
C SER A 198 -10.64 -11.71 -9.69
N SER A 199 -11.97 -11.54 -9.82
CA SER A 199 -12.57 -10.55 -10.73
C SER A 199 -12.48 -9.10 -10.25
N HIS A 200 -12.27 -8.86 -8.94
CA HIS A 200 -12.24 -7.49 -8.39
C HIS A 200 -11.26 -7.27 -7.21
N ASP A 201 -10.75 -8.34 -6.60
CA ASP A 201 -9.80 -8.18 -5.47
C ASP A 201 -8.33 -8.19 -5.94
N ASN A 202 -8.09 -8.44 -7.23
CA ASN A 202 -6.78 -8.29 -7.85
C ASN A 202 -6.66 -6.88 -8.45
N VAL A 203 -5.76 -6.07 -7.92
CA VAL A 203 -5.56 -4.68 -8.35
C VAL A 203 -4.23 -4.52 -9.09
N PRO A 204 -4.14 -3.62 -10.08
CA PRO A 204 -2.91 -3.42 -10.86
C PRO A 204 -1.80 -2.74 -10.08
N ASP A 205 -2.12 -2.03 -8.98
CA ASP A 205 -1.12 -1.38 -8.13
C ASP A 205 -0.37 -2.42 -7.29
N SER A 206 0.95 -2.44 -7.46
CA SER A 206 1.85 -3.36 -6.74
C SER A 206 3.18 -2.69 -6.43
N PRO A 207 4.01 -3.24 -5.54
CA PRO A 207 5.32 -2.67 -5.22
C PRO A 207 6.24 -2.51 -6.43
N THR A 208 6.12 -3.41 -7.44
CA THR A 208 6.91 -3.40 -8.68
C THR A 208 6.26 -2.61 -9.81
N ASN A 209 4.97 -2.31 -9.71
CA ASN A 209 4.19 -1.52 -10.67
C ASN A 209 3.32 -0.52 -9.89
N ASN A 210 3.99 0.42 -9.22
CA ASN A 210 3.38 1.34 -8.27
C ASN A 210 2.78 2.55 -9.00
N PHE A 211 1.47 2.68 -8.91
CA PHE A 211 0.69 3.76 -9.50
C PHE A 211 0.55 4.96 -8.54
N ALA A 212 0.19 6.11 -9.10
CA ALA A 212 -0.35 7.20 -8.32
C ALA A 212 -1.72 6.79 -7.76
N THR A 213 -1.88 6.82 -6.45
CA THR A 213 -3.12 6.46 -5.77
C THR A 213 -3.68 7.63 -4.98
N PHE A 214 -5.00 7.67 -4.81
CA PHE A 214 -5.64 8.70 -3.99
C PHE A 214 -5.30 8.53 -2.51
N ASN A 215 -5.03 9.65 -1.85
CA ASN A 215 -4.80 9.68 -0.41
C ASN A 215 -6.13 9.77 0.34
N THR A 216 -6.58 8.65 0.89
CA THR A 216 -7.86 8.54 1.59
C THR A 216 -7.90 9.28 2.92
N GLN A 217 -6.74 9.63 3.49
CA GLN A 217 -6.61 10.36 4.75
C GLN A 217 -6.63 11.89 4.56
N ALA A 218 -6.43 12.34 3.34
CA ALA A 218 -6.45 13.76 2.98
C ALA A 218 -7.61 14.08 2.01
N GLY A 219 -8.63 13.26 2.00
CA GLY A 219 -9.86 13.50 1.24
C GLY A 219 -10.65 14.68 1.79
N TYR A 220 -11.22 15.46 0.90
CA TYR A 220 -11.98 16.67 1.20
C TYR A 220 -13.47 16.48 0.84
N GLY A 221 -14.34 17.10 1.62
CA GLY A 221 -15.78 17.12 1.39
C GLY A 221 -16.52 16.02 2.16
N GLY A 222 -17.35 16.42 3.13
CA GLY A 222 -18.15 15.54 3.98
C GLY A 222 -19.25 14.75 3.29
N ASN A 223 -19.18 14.55 1.97
CA ASN A 223 -20.25 14.02 1.12
C ASN A 223 -20.07 12.56 0.72
N GLY A 224 -19.35 11.77 1.53
CA GLY A 224 -19.28 10.32 1.32
C GLY A 224 -18.46 9.90 0.10
N GLN A 225 -17.38 10.63 -0.22
CA GLN A 225 -16.42 10.19 -1.22
C GLN A 225 -15.87 8.82 -0.82
N THR A 226 -15.90 7.87 -1.74
CA THR A 226 -15.37 6.53 -1.54
C THR A 226 -14.24 6.24 -2.52
N PHE A 227 -13.39 5.31 -2.14
CA PHE A 227 -12.25 4.88 -2.94
C PHE A 227 -12.29 3.37 -3.09
N ASP A 228 -11.96 2.88 -4.26
CA ASP A 228 -11.85 1.45 -4.53
C ASP A 228 -10.66 1.14 -5.45
N ASN A 229 -10.57 -0.10 -5.90
CA ASN A 229 -9.51 -0.58 -6.80
C ASN A 229 -8.08 -0.20 -6.31
N GLY A 230 -7.80 -0.38 -5.02
CA GLY A 230 -6.50 -0.04 -4.46
C GLY A 230 -6.24 1.45 -4.30
N ASN A 231 -7.30 2.26 -4.15
CA ASN A 231 -7.27 3.72 -4.19
C ASN A 231 -6.85 4.30 -5.55
N LEU A 232 -6.99 3.50 -6.62
CA LEU A 232 -6.81 3.98 -7.99
C LEU A 232 -8.05 4.68 -8.53
N ARG A 233 -9.21 4.46 -7.91
CA ARG A 233 -10.49 5.03 -8.29
C ARG A 233 -11.09 5.84 -7.14
N SER A 234 -11.58 7.03 -7.46
CA SER A 234 -12.32 7.90 -6.54
C SER A 234 -13.74 8.09 -7.05
N ILE A 235 -14.72 7.88 -6.18
CA ILE A 235 -16.14 7.99 -6.47
C ILE A 235 -16.75 9.07 -5.58
N ALA A 236 -17.29 10.11 -6.19
CA ALA A 236 -18.00 11.15 -5.45
C ALA A 236 -19.33 10.59 -4.90
N GLY A 237 -19.60 10.79 -3.61
CA GLY A 237 -20.82 10.37 -2.96
C GLY A 237 -21.78 11.55 -2.73
N GLY A 238 -22.92 11.57 -3.41
CA GLY A 238 -23.99 12.54 -3.15
C GLY A 238 -23.81 13.92 -3.77
N SER A 239 -24.59 14.90 -3.29
CA SER A 239 -24.57 16.27 -3.78
C SER A 239 -23.55 17.10 -3.00
N GLY A 240 -22.53 17.57 -3.65
CA GLY A 240 -21.50 18.45 -3.09
C GLY A 240 -20.13 18.22 -3.71
N ASN A 241 -19.22 19.10 -3.38
CA ASN A 241 -17.84 19.02 -3.89
C ASN A 241 -17.03 18.07 -3.02
N GLY A 242 -16.30 17.16 -3.65
CA GLY A 242 -15.38 16.25 -2.99
C GLY A 242 -14.09 16.13 -3.80
N GLY A 243 -12.98 15.86 -3.14
CA GLY A 243 -11.70 15.69 -3.81
C GLY A 243 -10.71 14.96 -2.93
N ALA A 244 -9.70 14.39 -3.53
CA ALA A 244 -8.55 13.86 -2.83
C ALA A 244 -7.28 14.09 -3.63
N PRO A 245 -6.17 14.42 -2.96
CA PRO A 245 -4.88 14.44 -3.60
C PRO A 245 -4.42 13.01 -3.89
N ILE A 246 -3.59 12.88 -4.92
CA ILE A 246 -2.79 11.67 -5.10
C ILE A 246 -1.58 11.68 -4.15
N ASN A 247 -0.96 10.52 -3.98
CA ASN A 247 0.10 10.28 -2.99
C ASN A 247 1.48 10.88 -3.36
N PHE A 248 1.58 11.76 -4.34
CA PHE A 248 2.82 12.41 -4.74
C PHE A 248 2.87 13.88 -4.31
N GLY A 249 3.84 14.20 -3.43
CA GLY A 249 4.24 15.57 -3.14
C GLY A 249 5.46 15.93 -3.98
N LEU A 250 5.35 16.96 -4.83
CA LEU A 250 6.37 17.31 -5.82
C LEU A 250 6.99 18.67 -5.48
N SER A 251 8.32 18.72 -5.36
CA SER A 251 9.06 19.96 -5.08
C SER A 251 9.97 20.41 -6.22
N SER A 252 10.27 19.52 -7.18
CA SER A 252 11.16 19.81 -8.32
C SER A 252 10.93 18.81 -9.44
N GLY A 253 11.54 19.03 -10.61
CA GLY A 253 11.55 18.08 -11.72
C GLY A 253 10.36 18.22 -12.67
N LYS A 254 10.25 17.24 -13.57
CA LYS A 254 9.19 17.13 -14.59
C LYS A 254 8.42 15.85 -14.32
N TRP A 255 7.09 15.97 -14.30
CA TRP A 255 6.20 14.88 -13.90
C TRP A 255 5.03 14.76 -14.87
N TYR A 256 4.51 13.55 -14.98
CA TYR A 256 3.34 13.27 -15.79
C TYR A 256 2.44 12.24 -15.09
N VAL A 257 1.13 12.47 -15.16
CA VAL A 257 0.13 11.54 -14.64
C VAL A 257 -1.09 11.54 -15.58
N GLU A 258 -1.75 10.40 -15.69
CA GLU A 258 -2.99 10.23 -16.45
C GLU A 258 -4.14 9.83 -15.53
N MET A 259 -5.32 10.33 -15.86
CA MET A 259 -6.58 10.03 -15.18
C MET A 259 -7.66 9.71 -16.21
N LEU A 260 -8.33 8.58 -16.05
CA LEU A 260 -9.54 8.26 -16.80
C LEU A 260 -10.74 8.94 -16.13
N ILE A 261 -11.52 9.65 -16.87
CA ILE A 261 -12.79 10.24 -16.42
C ILE A 261 -13.89 9.21 -16.68
N GLU A 262 -14.25 8.41 -15.69
CA GLU A 262 -15.31 7.42 -15.84
C GLU A 262 -16.70 8.06 -15.85
N TYR A 263 -16.90 9.11 -15.05
CA TYR A 263 -18.16 9.83 -14.95
C TYR A 263 -17.94 11.30 -14.60
N ASN A 264 -18.42 12.20 -15.43
CA ASN A 264 -18.27 13.65 -15.26
C ASN A 264 -19.47 14.34 -14.58
N GLY A 265 -20.60 13.69 -14.45
CA GLY A 265 -21.79 14.10 -13.69
C GLY A 265 -21.96 15.61 -13.48
N ASN A 266 -21.58 16.09 -12.32
CA ASN A 266 -21.68 17.50 -11.90
C ASN A 266 -20.39 18.31 -12.10
N GLY A 267 -19.46 17.81 -12.89
CA GLY A 267 -18.19 18.45 -13.19
C GLY A 267 -17.02 17.85 -12.40
N VAL A 268 -15.95 17.51 -13.10
CA VAL A 268 -14.70 17.04 -12.55
C VAL A 268 -13.65 18.12 -12.76
N GLN A 269 -12.80 18.35 -11.78
CA GLN A 269 -11.64 19.23 -11.90
C GLN A 269 -10.36 18.45 -11.63
N THR A 270 -9.32 18.75 -12.41
CA THR A 270 -8.00 18.12 -12.32
C THR A 270 -6.92 19.20 -12.25
N GLY A 271 -5.90 19.01 -11.42
CA GLY A 271 -4.86 20.02 -11.29
C GLY A 271 -3.88 19.76 -10.16
N LEU A 272 -3.30 20.84 -9.67
CA LEU A 272 -2.35 20.87 -8.57
C LEU A 272 -2.95 21.59 -7.37
N SER A 273 -2.63 21.13 -6.17
CA SER A 273 -2.85 21.89 -4.94
C SER A 273 -1.53 22.19 -4.26
N GLY A 274 -1.44 23.35 -3.59
CA GLY A 274 -0.30 23.70 -2.79
C GLY A 274 -0.17 22.88 -1.51
N GLN A 275 0.98 22.95 -0.88
CA GLN A 275 1.27 22.22 0.36
C GLN A 275 0.35 22.57 1.54
N LYS A 276 -0.23 23.79 1.51
CA LYS A 276 -1.14 24.30 2.55
C LYS A 276 -2.60 24.30 2.10
N ALA A 277 -2.94 23.53 1.08
CA ALA A 277 -4.29 23.49 0.58
C ALA A 277 -5.27 23.13 1.71
N ASP A 278 -6.28 23.96 1.88
CA ASP A 278 -7.41 23.67 2.75
C ASP A 278 -8.37 22.74 2.00
N TYR A 279 -8.28 21.46 2.29
CA TYR A 279 -9.13 20.44 1.66
C TYR A 279 -10.56 20.43 2.22
N ASP A 280 -10.87 21.26 3.22
CA ASP A 280 -12.22 21.38 3.78
C ASP A 280 -13.11 22.37 3.00
N SER A 281 -12.55 23.11 2.06
CA SER A 281 -13.28 24.05 1.21
C SER A 281 -12.98 23.86 -0.28
N PHE A 282 -14.02 24.02 -1.11
CA PHE A 282 -13.89 23.99 -2.56
C PHE A 282 -14.42 25.29 -3.17
N PRO A 283 -13.74 25.86 -4.16
CA PRO A 283 -12.46 25.45 -4.75
C PRO A 283 -11.30 25.60 -3.75
N VAL A 284 -10.32 24.70 -3.82
CA VAL A 284 -9.14 24.75 -2.94
C VAL A 284 -8.41 26.07 -3.11
N ASN A 285 -8.20 26.78 -2.02
CA ASN A 285 -7.69 28.17 -2.05
C ASN A 285 -6.22 28.30 -2.46
N ASP A 286 -5.50 27.19 -2.58
CA ASP A 286 -4.07 27.15 -2.97
C ASP A 286 -3.89 26.07 -4.05
N GLY A 287 -4.27 26.42 -5.29
CA GLY A 287 -4.15 25.45 -6.38
C GLY A 287 -4.51 26.00 -7.75
N ILE A 288 -4.14 25.24 -8.76
CA ILE A 288 -4.41 25.49 -10.17
C ILE A 288 -5.12 24.29 -10.76
N TYR A 289 -6.34 24.48 -11.24
CA TYR A 289 -7.18 23.40 -11.77
C TYR A 289 -7.77 23.75 -13.13
N SER A 290 -8.07 22.71 -13.92
CA SER A 290 -8.92 22.83 -15.10
C SER A 290 -10.11 21.91 -14.94
N GLY A 291 -11.30 22.42 -15.17
CA GLY A 291 -12.56 21.69 -15.05
C GLY A 291 -13.10 21.19 -16.37
N ALA A 292 -13.96 20.19 -16.29
CA ALA A 292 -14.56 19.53 -17.45
C ALA A 292 -15.40 20.45 -18.33
N SER A 293 -15.98 21.50 -17.76
CA SER A 293 -16.76 22.53 -18.48
C SER A 293 -15.91 23.66 -19.06
N GLY A 294 -14.58 23.57 -18.93
CA GLY A 294 -13.62 24.57 -19.44
C GLY A 294 -13.33 25.70 -18.46
N GLU A 295 -13.81 25.62 -17.20
CA GLU A 295 -13.43 26.55 -16.15
C GLU A 295 -11.96 26.35 -15.77
N VAL A 296 -11.35 27.45 -15.37
CA VAL A 296 -10.00 27.49 -14.79
C VAL A 296 -10.12 28.03 -13.37
N VAL A 297 -9.58 27.33 -12.42
CA VAL A 297 -9.55 27.75 -11.01
C VAL A 297 -8.12 28.13 -10.65
N ASN A 298 -7.96 29.28 -10.02
CA ASN A 298 -6.71 29.74 -9.48
C ASN A 298 -6.94 30.27 -8.08
N ASN A 299 -6.27 29.70 -7.08
CA ASN A 299 -6.35 30.14 -5.69
C ASN A 299 -7.81 30.42 -5.24
N GLY A 300 -8.70 29.46 -5.50
CA GLY A 300 -10.09 29.56 -5.11
C GLY A 300 -10.99 30.43 -6.00
N THR A 301 -10.47 31.05 -7.03
CA THR A 301 -11.25 31.88 -7.94
C THR A 301 -11.54 31.15 -9.24
N ASN A 302 -12.82 30.89 -9.52
CA ASN A 302 -13.26 30.34 -10.81
C ASN A 302 -13.24 31.44 -11.87
N THR A 303 -12.53 31.21 -12.97
CA THR A 303 -12.62 32.02 -14.19
C THR A 303 -13.07 31.14 -15.34
N TYR A 304 -14.12 31.58 -16.02
CA TYR A 304 -14.53 30.95 -17.28
C TYR A 304 -13.95 31.78 -18.42
N PRO A 305 -13.00 31.23 -19.20
CA PRO A 305 -12.54 31.95 -20.40
C PRO A 305 -13.74 32.11 -21.33
N SER A 306 -13.78 33.23 -22.08
CA SER A 306 -14.85 33.56 -23.03
C SER A 306 -15.07 32.47 -24.12
N THR A 307 -14.09 31.63 -24.31
CA THR A 307 -14.15 30.37 -25.07
C THR A 307 -13.53 29.29 -24.23
N PRO A 308 -14.29 28.25 -23.81
CA PRO A 308 -13.72 27.10 -23.11
C PRO A 308 -12.63 26.48 -23.99
N SER A 309 -11.38 26.62 -23.56
CA SER A 309 -10.24 26.10 -24.32
C SER A 309 -9.96 24.63 -24.08
N PHE A 310 -10.54 24.06 -23.01
CA PHE A 310 -10.30 22.68 -22.62
C PHE A 310 -11.55 22.12 -21.93
N THR A 311 -12.23 21.19 -22.59
CA THR A 311 -13.39 20.49 -22.05
C THR A 311 -13.21 18.99 -22.18
N PHE A 312 -13.74 18.21 -21.22
CA PHE A 312 -13.67 16.76 -21.25
C PHE A 312 -14.95 16.11 -20.71
N SER A 313 -15.15 14.85 -21.03
CA SER A 313 -16.37 14.08 -20.76
C SER A 313 -16.02 12.67 -20.30
N ASP A 314 -17.06 11.88 -20.02
CA ASP A 314 -16.94 10.45 -19.70
C ASP A 314 -16.14 9.72 -20.79
N GLY A 315 -15.20 8.88 -20.36
CA GLY A 315 -14.32 8.12 -21.23
C GLY A 315 -13.05 8.85 -21.68
N ASP A 316 -12.92 10.17 -21.44
CA ASP A 316 -11.70 10.88 -21.79
C ASP A 316 -10.56 10.57 -20.81
N ILE A 317 -9.34 10.47 -21.33
CA ILE A 317 -8.11 10.37 -20.54
C ILE A 317 -7.51 11.76 -20.45
N ILE A 318 -7.34 12.25 -19.23
CA ILE A 318 -6.72 13.54 -18.94
C ILE A 318 -5.29 13.32 -18.45
N GLY A 319 -4.33 13.81 -19.23
CA GLY A 319 -2.92 13.84 -18.86
C GLY A 319 -2.54 15.19 -18.28
N LEU A 320 -1.84 15.18 -17.15
CA LEU A 320 -1.20 16.38 -16.58
C LEU A 320 0.32 16.26 -16.70
N ALA A 321 0.93 17.22 -17.39
CA ALA A 321 2.37 17.36 -17.46
C ALA A 321 2.82 18.59 -16.69
N LEU A 322 3.59 18.38 -15.62
CA LEU A 322 4.14 19.41 -14.75
C LEU A 322 5.63 19.60 -15.04
N ASP A 323 6.05 20.79 -15.32
CA ASP A 323 7.45 21.21 -15.44
C ASP A 323 7.72 22.27 -14.37
N ILE A 324 8.20 21.85 -13.19
CA ILE A 324 8.47 22.76 -12.08
C ILE A 324 9.63 23.72 -12.42
N PRO A 325 10.79 23.26 -12.93
CA PRO A 325 11.85 24.16 -13.37
C PRO A 325 11.44 25.11 -14.49
N GLY A 326 10.59 24.65 -15.42
CA GLY A 326 10.06 25.46 -16.52
C GLY A 326 8.86 26.31 -16.15
N GLY A 327 8.36 26.20 -14.90
CA GLY A 327 7.25 26.99 -14.37
C GLY A 327 5.92 26.76 -15.08
N THR A 328 5.64 25.55 -15.60
CA THR A 328 4.41 25.31 -16.38
C THR A 328 3.69 24.02 -15.99
N ILE A 329 2.36 24.05 -16.12
CA ILE A 329 1.51 22.86 -16.12
C ILE A 329 0.70 22.81 -17.43
N LYS A 330 0.55 21.59 -17.98
CA LYS A 330 -0.16 21.35 -19.23
C LYS A 330 -1.20 20.26 -19.05
N TRP A 331 -2.39 20.45 -19.60
CA TRP A 331 -3.45 19.47 -19.69
C TRP A 331 -3.54 18.91 -21.10
N TYR A 332 -3.58 17.59 -21.17
CA TYR A 332 -3.79 16.84 -22.41
C TYR A 332 -5.13 16.10 -22.31
N LYS A 333 -5.84 16.03 -23.41
CA LYS A 333 -7.02 15.19 -23.58
C LYS A 333 -6.74 14.16 -24.65
N ASN A 334 -6.82 12.87 -24.28
CA ASN A 334 -6.57 11.76 -25.19
C ASN A 334 -5.24 11.98 -25.98
N ASN A 335 -4.18 12.30 -25.23
CA ASN A 335 -2.84 12.58 -25.75
C ASN A 335 -2.69 13.86 -26.60
N THR A 336 -3.72 14.69 -26.68
CA THR A 336 -3.66 15.98 -27.42
C THR A 336 -3.56 17.15 -26.43
N LEU A 337 -2.57 18.02 -26.61
CA LEU A 337 -2.42 19.22 -25.75
C LEU A 337 -3.65 20.12 -25.90
N GLY A 338 -4.33 20.37 -24.80
CA GLY A 338 -5.52 21.19 -24.75
C GLY A 338 -5.29 22.54 -24.05
N TYR A 339 -4.54 22.57 -22.96
CA TYR A 339 -4.35 23.79 -22.18
C TYR A 339 -2.96 23.84 -21.55
N THR A 340 -2.41 25.06 -21.46
CA THR A 340 -1.12 25.33 -20.78
C THR A 340 -1.27 26.52 -19.86
N ARG A 341 -0.66 26.43 -18.68
CA ARG A 341 -0.62 27.53 -17.72
C ARG A 341 0.76 27.65 -17.08
N ASN A 342 1.14 28.89 -16.72
CA ASN A 342 2.31 29.14 -15.89
C ASN A 342 1.96 28.91 -14.41
N LEU A 343 2.90 28.37 -13.65
CA LEU A 343 2.75 28.14 -12.21
C LEU A 343 2.74 29.45 -11.40
N SER A 344 3.15 30.55 -12.01
CA SER A 344 3.18 31.88 -11.42
C SER A 344 1.86 32.66 -11.56
N ASP A 345 0.92 32.16 -12.36
CA ASP A 345 -0.36 32.86 -12.64
C ASP A 345 -1.44 32.49 -11.54
#